data_a1a1c28420cc1b38122cbc979b324a7c
#
_entry.id   a1a1c28420cc1b38122cbc979b324a7c
#
_cell.length_a   1.000
_cell.length_b   1.000
_cell.length_c   1.000
_cell.angle_alpha   90.00
_cell.angle_beta   90.00
_cell.angle_gamma   90.00
#
_symmetry.space_group_name_H-M   'P 1'
#
loop_
_entity.id
_entity.type
_entity.pdbx_description
1 polymer ?
#
loop_
_entity_poly.entity_id
_entity_poly.type
_entity_poly.pdbx_seq_one_letter_code
_entity_poly.pdbx_strand_id
1 'polypeptide(L)'
;MRSGLTPIASVPLRSRAWVEGVVTATACRVIGSGPAFECVLEDRSGEVVLVFLGRREISGIERGRRLAAGGTFASREGRLEVLNPLYDLL
;
A
#
# COMPACT_ATOMS: atom_id res chain seq x y z
N MET A 1 10.12 2.24 16.35
CA MET A 1 9.01 1.30 16.03
C MET A 1 7.69 2.03 16.14
N ARG A 2 6.84 1.89 15.15
CA ARG A 2 5.50 2.50 15.18
C ARG A 2 4.57 1.59 15.97
N SER A 3 3.88 2.14 16.97
CA SER A 3 2.86 1.40 17.69
C SER A 3 1.60 1.31 16.85
N GLY A 4 0.77 0.30 17.07
CA GLY A 4 -0.49 0.15 16.37
C GLY A 4 -0.39 -0.45 14.98
N LEU A 5 0.73 -1.11 14.65
CA LEU A 5 0.84 -1.83 13.40
C LEU A 5 -0.05 -3.07 13.42
N THR A 6 -0.74 -3.28 12.31
CA THR A 6 -1.64 -4.42 12.14
C THR A 6 -1.07 -5.34 11.07
N PRO A 7 -1.09 -6.66 11.28
CA PRO A 7 -0.74 -7.58 10.19
C PRO A 7 -1.67 -7.35 9.00
N ILE A 8 -1.12 -7.38 7.79
CA ILE A 8 -1.90 -7.06 6.59
C ILE A 8 -3.13 -7.93 6.46
N ALA A 9 -3.03 -9.24 6.76
CA ALA A 9 -4.17 -10.14 6.67
C ALA A 9 -5.26 -9.87 7.70
N SER A 10 -4.98 -9.03 8.71
CA SER A 10 -5.90 -8.77 9.81
C SER A 10 -6.49 -7.35 9.80
N VAL A 11 -6.19 -6.53 8.78
CA VAL A 11 -6.71 -5.17 8.75
C VAL A 11 -8.23 -5.20 8.63
N PRO A 12 -8.93 -4.36 9.41
CA PRO A 12 -10.38 -4.25 9.25
C PRO A 12 -10.69 -3.47 7.98
N LEU A 13 -11.65 -3.98 7.18
CA LEU A 13 -12.05 -3.30 5.96
C LEU A 13 -12.84 -2.04 6.28
N ARG A 14 -12.66 -1.02 5.48
CA ARG A 14 -13.31 0.29 5.60
C ARG A 14 -12.98 1.01 6.90
N SER A 15 -11.83 0.67 7.49
CA SER A 15 -11.33 1.29 8.70
C SER A 15 -9.89 1.69 8.48
N ARG A 16 -9.42 2.63 9.28
CA ARG A 16 -8.06 3.08 9.22
C ARG A 16 -7.15 2.11 9.96
N ALA A 17 -6.00 1.84 9.37
CA ALA A 17 -4.99 0.99 9.98
C ALA A 17 -3.61 1.38 9.46
N TRP A 18 -2.57 0.91 10.13
CA TRP A 18 -1.18 1.03 9.70
C TRP A 18 -0.59 -0.36 9.58
N VAL A 19 0.12 -0.58 8.48
CA VAL A 19 0.82 -1.83 8.22
C VAL A 19 2.27 -1.53 7.89
N GLU A 20 3.12 -2.54 7.97
CA GLU A 20 4.52 -2.42 7.59
C GLU A 20 4.89 -3.64 6.78
N GLY A 21 5.70 -3.45 5.75
CA GLY A 21 6.13 -4.57 4.92
C GLY A 21 7.22 -4.19 3.96
N VAL A 22 7.43 -5.06 2.99
CA VAL A 22 8.44 -4.88 1.94
C VAL A 22 7.73 -4.75 0.61
N VAL A 23 8.17 -3.80 -0.20
CA VAL A 23 7.65 -3.63 -1.56
C VAL A 23 8.16 -4.78 -2.42
N THR A 24 7.24 -5.53 -3.03
CA THR A 24 7.59 -6.68 -3.86
C THR A 24 7.39 -6.41 -5.35
N ALA A 25 6.58 -5.42 -5.70
CA ALA A 25 6.32 -5.07 -7.11
C ALA A 25 5.85 -3.63 -7.19
N THR A 26 6.13 -2.99 -8.32
CA THR A 26 5.63 -1.65 -8.62
C THR A 26 5.12 -1.62 -10.05
N ALA A 27 4.16 -0.73 -10.31
CA ALA A 27 3.63 -0.53 -11.65
C ALA A 27 3.06 0.88 -11.79
N CYS A 28 3.07 1.38 -13.01
CA CYS A 28 2.37 2.62 -13.34
C CYS A 28 1.22 2.24 -14.27
N ARG A 29 0.01 2.67 -13.91
CA ARG A 29 -1.19 2.33 -14.67
C ARG A 29 -1.98 3.59 -14.97
N VAL A 30 -2.96 3.47 -15.85
CA VAL A 30 -3.92 4.55 -16.10
C VAL A 30 -5.23 4.15 -15.43
N ILE A 31 -5.70 5.00 -14.52
CA ILE A 31 -6.99 4.80 -13.85
C ILE A 31 -7.81 6.05 -14.14
N GLY A 32 -8.97 5.85 -14.78
CA GLY A 32 -9.75 6.99 -15.26
C GLY A 32 -8.97 7.71 -16.33
N SER A 33 -8.73 9.02 -16.15
CA SER A 33 -8.02 9.84 -17.12
C SER A 33 -6.60 10.18 -16.71
N GLY A 34 -6.09 9.57 -15.64
CA GLY A 34 -4.78 9.93 -15.12
C GLY A 34 -3.93 8.75 -14.73
N PRO A 35 -2.64 9.02 -14.43
CA PRO A 35 -1.74 7.96 -14.01
C PRO A 35 -2.04 7.54 -12.58
N ALA A 36 -1.65 6.32 -12.25
CA ALA A 36 -1.65 5.83 -10.88
C ALA A 36 -0.39 4.99 -10.69
N PHE A 37 0.34 5.27 -9.63
CA PHE A 37 1.47 4.45 -9.24
C PHE A 37 0.97 3.44 -8.22
N GLU A 38 1.25 2.17 -8.47
CA GLU A 38 0.87 1.09 -7.57
C GLU A 38 2.09 0.36 -7.06
N CYS A 39 2.04 -0.07 -5.81
CA CYS A 39 3.04 -0.99 -5.32
C CYS A 39 2.39 -2.05 -4.44
N VAL A 40 2.95 -3.25 -4.49
CA VAL A 40 2.51 -4.35 -3.63
C VAL A 40 3.39 -4.33 -2.40
N LEU A 41 2.77 -4.26 -1.23
CA LEU A 41 3.44 -4.31 0.06
C LEU A 41 3.11 -5.64 0.71
N GLU A 42 4.12 -6.36 1.16
CA GLU A 42 3.94 -7.70 1.71
C GLU A 42 4.56 -7.80 3.09
N ASP A 43 3.85 -8.46 4.00
CA ASP A 43 4.40 -8.90 5.27
C ASP A 43 4.20 -10.42 5.36
N ARG A 44 4.47 -11.01 6.53
CA ARG A 44 4.32 -12.46 6.69
C ARG A 44 2.88 -12.93 6.57
N SER A 45 1.92 -12.06 6.78
CA SER A 45 0.51 -12.45 6.82
C SER A 45 -0.20 -12.32 5.49
N GLY A 46 0.29 -11.47 4.59
CA GLY A 46 -0.39 -11.24 3.33
C GLY A 46 0.17 -10.06 2.58
N GLU A 47 -0.61 -9.57 1.61
CA GLU A 47 -0.17 -8.43 0.81
C GLU A 47 -1.30 -7.45 0.58
N VAL A 48 -0.94 -6.21 0.30
CA VAL A 48 -1.87 -5.13 0.01
C VAL A 48 -1.29 -4.31 -1.13
N VAL A 49 -2.17 -3.76 -1.97
CA VAL A 49 -1.76 -2.87 -3.04
C VAL A 49 -1.95 -1.43 -2.58
N LEU A 50 -0.88 -0.67 -2.59
CA LEU A 50 -0.92 0.77 -2.33
C LEU A 50 -1.11 1.47 -3.67
N VAL A 51 -2.12 2.33 -3.77
CA VAL A 51 -2.46 3.01 -5.01
C VAL A 51 -2.34 4.52 -4.79
N PHE A 52 -1.45 5.15 -5.55
CA PHE A 52 -1.20 6.59 -5.46
C PHE A 52 -1.72 7.24 -6.75
N LEU A 53 -2.90 7.84 -6.66
CA LEU A 53 -3.55 8.46 -7.82
C LEU A 53 -2.82 9.74 -8.22
N GLY A 54 -2.70 9.95 -9.53
CA GLY A 54 -2.06 11.15 -10.05
C GLY A 54 -0.54 11.10 -10.07
N ARG A 55 0.06 9.97 -9.71
CA ARG A 55 1.51 9.83 -9.65
C ARG A 55 1.96 8.73 -10.60
N ARG A 56 3.11 8.93 -11.24
CA ARG A 56 3.71 7.91 -12.10
C ARG A 56 4.76 7.10 -11.36
N GLU A 57 5.40 7.74 -10.38
CA GLU A 57 6.39 7.12 -9.52
C GLU A 57 6.47 7.90 -8.23
N ILE A 58 7.04 7.29 -7.21
CA ILE A 58 7.28 7.95 -5.93
C ILE A 58 8.71 7.62 -5.53
N SER A 59 9.50 8.66 -5.33
CA SER A 59 10.90 8.50 -4.95
C SER A 59 11.02 7.67 -3.69
N GLY A 60 11.87 6.65 -3.72
CA GLY A 60 12.11 5.78 -2.58
C GLY A 60 11.19 4.58 -2.48
N ILE A 61 10.08 4.55 -3.20
CA ILE A 61 9.20 3.38 -3.22
C ILE A 61 9.59 2.51 -4.40
N GLU A 62 10.37 1.48 -4.11
CA GLU A 62 10.86 0.56 -5.13
C GLU A 62 10.98 -0.84 -4.53
N ARG A 63 11.12 -1.82 -5.38
CA ARG A 63 11.21 -3.22 -4.95
C ARG A 63 12.33 -3.40 -3.95
N GLY A 64 12.01 -4.11 -2.86
CA GLY A 64 12.96 -4.37 -1.78
C GLY A 64 12.92 -3.35 -0.65
N ARG A 65 12.24 -2.22 -0.84
CA ARG A 65 12.17 -1.19 0.19
C ARG A 65 11.17 -1.57 1.28
N ARG A 66 11.56 -1.36 2.52
CA ARG A 66 10.63 -1.48 3.65
C ARG A 66 9.93 -0.15 3.84
N LEU A 67 8.64 -0.22 4.11
CA LEU A 67 7.89 0.97 4.45
C LEU A 67 6.69 0.62 5.33
N ALA A 68 6.20 1.65 6.00
CA ALA A 68 4.92 1.58 6.72
C ALA A 68 3.91 2.39 5.93
N ALA A 69 2.67 1.92 5.90
CA ALA A 69 1.60 2.60 5.17
C ALA A 69 0.34 2.63 6.02
N GLY A 70 -0.34 3.76 5.97
CA GLY A 70 -1.56 3.97 6.73
C GLY A 70 -2.65 4.59 5.89
N GLY A 71 -3.88 4.18 6.17
CA GLY A 71 -5.03 4.69 5.45
C GLY A 71 -6.24 3.82 5.70
N THR A 72 -7.23 3.93 4.83
CA THR A 72 -8.45 3.15 4.90
C THR A 72 -8.32 1.99 3.92
N PHE A 73 -8.40 0.78 4.43
CA PHE A 73 -8.20 -0.43 3.64
C PHE A 73 -9.54 -0.93 3.11
N ALA A 74 -9.55 -1.38 1.87
CA ALA A 74 -10.75 -1.87 1.21
C ALA A 74 -10.40 -3.12 0.39
N SER A 75 -11.41 -3.95 0.14
CA SER A 75 -11.26 -5.08 -0.76
C SER A 75 -11.91 -4.72 -2.08
N ARG A 76 -11.18 -4.92 -3.16
CA ARG A 76 -11.66 -4.62 -4.49
C ARG A 76 -11.24 -5.73 -5.43
N GLU A 77 -12.24 -6.39 -6.03
CA GLU A 77 -12.02 -7.52 -6.95
C GLU A 77 -11.15 -8.61 -6.30
N GLY A 78 -11.44 -8.90 -5.02
CA GLY A 78 -10.72 -9.93 -4.29
C GLY A 78 -9.34 -9.52 -3.82
N ARG A 79 -8.98 -8.25 -3.95
CA ARG A 79 -7.66 -7.75 -3.64
C ARG A 79 -7.75 -6.65 -2.59
N LEU A 80 -6.91 -6.74 -1.57
CA LEU A 80 -6.82 -5.70 -0.56
C LEU A 80 -6.07 -4.52 -1.12
N GLU A 81 -6.62 -3.30 -0.95
CA GLU A 81 -5.93 -2.11 -1.42
C GLU A 81 -6.19 -0.91 -0.53
N VAL A 82 -5.34 0.10 -0.63
CA VAL A 82 -5.53 1.38 0.02
C VAL A 82 -5.18 2.47 -0.98
N LEU A 83 -6.09 3.46 -1.11
CA LEU A 83 -5.92 4.59 -2.02
C LEU A 83 -5.24 5.73 -1.30
N ASN A 84 -4.20 6.29 -1.94
CA ASN A 84 -3.48 7.47 -1.43
C ASN A 84 -3.09 7.34 0.04
N PRO A 85 -2.38 6.27 0.41
CA PRO A 85 -2.00 6.08 1.82
C PRO A 85 -0.96 7.11 2.26
N LEU A 86 -0.92 7.37 3.56
CA LEU A 86 0.26 7.95 4.17
C LEU A 86 1.32 6.87 4.23
N TYR A 87 2.59 7.25 4.19
CA TYR A 87 3.64 6.25 4.27
C TYR A 87 4.90 6.83 4.87
N ASP A 88 5.70 5.93 5.47
CA ASP A 88 7.03 6.24 5.99
C ASP A 88 8.00 5.24 5.37
N LEU A 89 9.06 5.74 4.76
CA LEU A 89 10.14 4.89 4.29
C LEU A 89 11.01 4.48 5.48
N LEU A 90 11.30 3.22 5.58
CA LEU A 90 12.04 2.67 6.72
C LEU A 90 13.46 2.27 6.36
#